data_6c1f3ecfecd5f7ec3c82b18c676da89d
#
_entry.id   6c1f3ecfecd5f7ec3c82b18c676da89d
#
_cell.length_a   1.000
_cell.length_b   1.000
_cell.length_c   1.000
_cell.angle_alpha   90.00
_cell.angle_beta   90.00
_cell.angle_gamma   90.00
#
_symmetry.space_group_name_H-M   'P 1'
#
loop_
_entity.id
_entity.type
_entity.pdbx_description
1 polymer ?
#
loop_
_entity_poly.entity_id
_entity_poly.type
_entity_poly.pdbx_seq_one_letter_code
_entity_poly.pdbx_strand_id
1 'polypeptide(L)'
;WAVSCIQPKVQNSAGNNLLTSDTIRYAQGFTVHHFDGYTAVEVRDPWDSTRLLQRYLLVDRDRPVPENLPKGTVVQVPAQNVVVYTSVHAAIIDQLGETGRIIGVCEPRYMDTPAIREGLKAGRIVDMGEATAPNVEMMIDKGAELVIVSPFQNSGYGPVEKLGIPIIEGADYMESLPLGRTEWIRFYGMLFGKEALADSIFRQTEKSYLDLKQLVTADMPRPTVISEKKFGASWFMPAGDSYIANMYADAGADYVFKELPGAGSTPLA
;
A
#
# COMPACT_ATOMS: atom_id res chain seq x y z
N TRP A 1 -13.77 -27.05 29.41
CA TRP A 1 -13.11 -27.28 28.13
C TRP A 1 -12.28 -26.03 27.84
N ALA A 2 -10.94 -26.15 27.98
CA ALA A 2 -10.00 -25.08 27.68
C ALA A 2 -9.67 -25.16 26.18
N VAL A 3 -10.00 -24.09 25.45
CA VAL A 3 -9.56 -23.93 24.05
C VAL A 3 -8.12 -23.40 24.09
N SER A 4 -7.15 -24.27 23.77
CA SER A 4 -5.75 -23.90 23.61
C SER A 4 -5.60 -23.19 22.27
N CYS A 5 -5.28 -21.90 22.27
CA CYS A 5 -4.84 -21.17 21.10
C CYS A 5 -3.46 -21.71 20.69
N ILE A 6 -3.41 -22.51 19.63
CA ILE A 6 -2.16 -22.91 19.00
C ILE A 6 -1.67 -21.74 18.14
N GLN A 7 -0.70 -20.99 18.67
CA GLN A 7 0.09 -20.08 17.85
C GLN A 7 0.94 -20.92 16.88
N PRO A 8 0.99 -20.59 15.59
CA PRO A 8 1.89 -21.27 14.67
C PRO A 8 3.34 -21.03 15.11
N LYS A 9 4.07 -22.11 15.41
CA LYS A 9 5.51 -22.09 15.64
C LYS A 9 6.19 -21.59 14.37
N VAL A 10 6.78 -20.40 14.42
CA VAL A 10 7.76 -19.95 13.43
C VAL A 10 8.92 -20.95 13.49
N GLN A 11 9.12 -21.73 12.41
CA GLN A 11 10.29 -22.57 12.28
C GLN A 11 11.51 -21.67 12.08
N ASN A 12 12.31 -21.52 13.15
CA ASN A 12 13.63 -20.91 13.10
C ASN A 12 14.57 -21.81 12.28
N SER A 13 14.76 -21.49 11.00
CA SER A 13 15.95 -21.94 10.27
C SER A 13 17.16 -21.14 10.79
N ALA A 14 18.23 -21.86 11.13
CA ALA A 14 19.43 -21.30 11.73
C ALA A 14 19.97 -20.10 10.95
N GLY A 15 20.06 -18.93 11.61
CA GLY A 15 20.67 -17.72 11.09
C GLY A 15 19.83 -16.43 11.16
N ASN A 16 18.50 -16.51 11.34
CA ASN A 16 17.63 -15.34 11.36
C ASN A 16 17.05 -15.08 12.74
N ASN A 17 17.83 -14.43 13.62
CA ASN A 17 17.32 -14.01 14.91
C ASN A 17 16.38 -12.82 14.73
N LEU A 18 15.09 -13.03 15.03
CA LEU A 18 14.12 -11.95 15.15
C LEU A 18 14.55 -11.02 16.28
N LEU A 19 14.77 -9.73 15.97
CA LEU A 19 15.13 -8.71 16.95
C LEU A 19 13.88 -8.08 17.56
N THR A 20 12.96 -7.62 16.69
CA THR A 20 11.71 -6.99 17.11
C THR A 20 10.69 -7.03 15.97
N SER A 21 9.44 -6.71 16.30
CA SER A 21 8.37 -6.54 15.31
C SER A 21 7.67 -5.21 15.56
N ASP A 22 7.28 -4.52 14.49
CA ASP A 22 6.53 -3.28 14.63
C ASP A 22 5.08 -3.57 15.02
N THR A 23 4.51 -2.66 15.81
CA THR A 23 3.09 -2.69 16.12
C THR A 23 2.33 -1.94 15.02
N ILE A 24 1.68 -2.71 14.14
CA ILE A 24 0.72 -2.21 13.16
C ILE A 24 -0.66 -2.29 13.81
N ARG A 25 -1.35 -1.12 13.93
CA ARG A 25 -2.55 -1.02 14.77
C ARG A 25 -3.85 -1.11 13.99
N TYR A 26 -3.87 -0.63 12.78
CA TYR A 26 -5.08 -0.50 11.96
C TYR A 26 -4.99 -1.25 10.65
N ALA A 27 -3.83 -1.22 10.00
CA ALA A 27 -3.62 -1.97 8.77
C ALA A 27 -3.63 -3.48 9.05
N GLN A 28 -4.33 -4.22 8.22
CA GLN A 28 -4.43 -5.67 8.27
C GLN A 28 -3.64 -6.34 7.15
N GLY A 29 -3.27 -5.58 6.14
CA GLY A 29 -2.65 -6.06 4.91
C GLY A 29 -1.15 -6.31 5.02
N PHE A 30 -0.44 -5.85 6.08
CA PHE A 30 0.98 -6.12 6.21
C PHE A 30 1.45 -6.27 7.65
N THR A 31 2.61 -6.90 7.82
CA THR A 31 3.35 -7.00 9.09
C THR A 31 4.82 -6.71 8.86
N VAL A 32 5.54 -6.27 9.91
CA VAL A 32 6.95 -5.89 9.86
C VAL A 32 7.73 -6.61 10.94
N HIS A 33 8.84 -7.23 10.56
CA HIS A 33 9.73 -7.97 11.46
C HIS A 33 11.17 -7.59 11.17
N HIS A 34 11.89 -7.13 12.20
CA HIS A 34 13.28 -6.73 12.09
C HIS A 34 14.21 -7.88 12.48
N PHE A 35 15.17 -8.15 11.63
CA PHE A 35 16.21 -9.16 11.82
C PHE A 35 17.59 -8.53 11.74
N ASP A 36 18.61 -9.28 12.13
CA ASP A 36 19.98 -8.82 11.92
C ASP A 36 20.31 -8.76 10.42
N GLY A 37 20.57 -7.55 9.93
CA GLY A 37 20.94 -7.28 8.54
C GLY A 37 19.78 -7.06 7.55
N TYR A 38 18.52 -7.26 7.94
CA TYR A 38 17.37 -6.97 7.07
C TYR A 38 16.07 -6.76 7.86
N THR A 39 15.09 -6.16 7.23
CA THR A 39 13.71 -6.08 7.71
C THR A 39 12.80 -6.87 6.77
N ALA A 40 11.99 -7.78 7.30
CA ALA A 40 10.96 -8.48 6.53
C ALA A 40 9.63 -7.75 6.64
N VAL A 41 9.04 -7.44 5.48
CA VAL A 41 7.67 -6.96 5.37
C VAL A 41 6.86 -8.03 4.66
N GLU A 42 5.84 -8.54 5.34
CA GLU A 42 4.94 -9.55 4.79
C GLU A 42 3.62 -8.88 4.40
N VAL A 43 3.28 -8.92 3.14
CA VAL A 43 2.01 -8.43 2.60
C VAL A 43 1.06 -9.60 2.44
N ARG A 44 -0.11 -9.51 3.08
CA ARG A 44 -1.16 -10.54 2.99
C ARG A 44 -1.86 -10.47 1.65
N ASP A 45 -2.30 -11.63 1.17
CA ASP A 45 -3.16 -11.69 0.00
C ASP A 45 -4.55 -11.15 0.38
N PRO A 46 -5.01 -10.01 -0.19
CA PRO A 46 -6.27 -9.41 0.19
C PRO A 46 -7.50 -10.20 -0.30
N TRP A 47 -7.30 -11.17 -1.19
CA TRP A 47 -8.36 -12.06 -1.70
C TRP A 47 -8.35 -13.44 -1.03
N ASP A 48 -7.24 -13.80 -0.35
CA ASP A 48 -7.10 -15.05 0.40
C ASP A 48 -6.24 -14.81 1.65
N SER A 49 -6.89 -14.49 2.76
CA SER A 49 -6.23 -14.15 4.03
C SER A 49 -5.36 -15.27 4.62
N THR A 50 -5.43 -16.50 4.06
CA THR A 50 -4.59 -17.64 4.48
C THR A 50 -3.21 -17.63 3.82
N ARG A 51 -2.97 -16.75 2.85
CA ARG A 51 -1.74 -16.66 2.07
C ARG A 51 -1.05 -15.30 2.21
N LEU A 52 0.23 -15.29 1.92
CA LEU A 52 0.96 -14.08 1.65
C LEU A 52 0.87 -13.76 0.15
N LEU A 53 0.59 -12.49 -0.17
CA LEU A 53 0.76 -11.96 -1.51
C LEU A 53 2.26 -11.90 -1.82
N GLN A 54 3.03 -11.26 -0.91
CA GLN A 54 4.48 -11.10 -1.05
C GLN A 54 5.19 -11.07 0.31
N ARG A 55 6.46 -11.41 0.29
CA ARG A 55 7.41 -11.12 1.37
C ARG A 55 8.57 -10.31 0.81
N TYR A 56 8.76 -9.11 1.34
CA TYR A 56 9.88 -8.24 1.00
C TYR A 56 10.94 -8.33 2.07
N LEU A 57 12.20 -8.40 1.64
CA LEU A 57 13.38 -8.42 2.50
C LEU A 57 14.15 -7.13 2.22
N LEU A 58 13.92 -6.13 3.08
CA LEU A 58 14.52 -4.82 2.95
C LEU A 58 15.94 -4.88 3.51
N VAL A 59 16.93 -4.67 2.65
CA VAL A 59 18.35 -4.70 3.01
C VAL A 59 18.94 -3.32 2.76
N ASP A 60 19.67 -2.81 3.74
CA ASP A 60 20.37 -1.53 3.61
C ASP A 60 21.32 -1.58 2.39
N ARG A 61 21.22 -0.58 1.51
CA ARG A 61 22.00 -0.49 0.28
C ARG A 61 23.50 -0.46 0.54
N ASP A 62 23.93 0.09 1.67
CA ASP A 62 25.33 0.23 2.06
C ASP A 62 25.88 -1.03 2.77
N ARG A 63 25.04 -2.09 2.88
CA ARG A 63 25.42 -3.36 3.49
C ARG A 63 25.39 -4.51 2.49
N PRO A 64 26.23 -5.52 2.67
CA PRO A 64 26.12 -6.73 1.87
C PRO A 64 24.79 -7.44 2.14
N VAL A 65 24.21 -8.00 1.09
CA VAL A 65 23.01 -8.84 1.22
C VAL A 65 23.37 -10.09 2.02
N PRO A 66 22.67 -10.41 3.13
CA PRO A 66 22.95 -11.62 3.91
C PRO A 66 22.79 -12.91 3.08
N GLU A 67 23.71 -13.85 3.25
CA GLU A 67 23.72 -15.10 2.46
C GLU A 67 22.52 -16.03 2.73
N ASN A 68 21.98 -16.00 3.95
CA ASN A 68 20.95 -16.94 4.42
C ASN A 68 19.58 -16.26 4.58
N LEU A 69 19.14 -15.49 3.58
CA LEU A 69 17.83 -14.88 3.60
C LEU A 69 16.72 -15.94 3.41
N PRO A 70 15.56 -15.78 4.08
CA PRO A 70 14.39 -16.59 3.78
C PRO A 70 13.88 -16.30 2.35
N LYS A 71 12.96 -17.16 1.86
CA LYS A 71 12.31 -16.91 0.58
C LYS A 71 11.54 -15.59 0.61
N GLY A 72 11.82 -14.71 -0.35
CA GLY A 72 11.20 -13.40 -0.49
C GLY A 72 11.88 -12.57 -1.57
N THR A 73 11.33 -11.40 -1.86
CA THR A 73 11.89 -10.43 -2.79
C THR A 73 12.84 -9.50 -2.06
N VAL A 74 14.11 -9.53 -2.41
CA VAL A 74 15.11 -8.61 -1.82
C VAL A 74 14.94 -7.23 -2.43
N VAL A 75 14.87 -6.22 -1.56
CA VAL A 75 14.77 -4.80 -1.94
C VAL A 75 15.86 -4.03 -1.23
N GLN A 76 16.73 -3.40 -2.00
CA GLN A 76 17.74 -2.51 -1.44
C GLN A 76 17.13 -1.16 -1.08
N VAL A 77 17.32 -0.74 0.18
CA VAL A 77 16.79 0.51 0.72
C VAL A 77 17.92 1.43 1.21
N PRO A 78 17.80 2.75 1.05
CA PRO A 78 16.71 3.49 0.41
C PRO A 78 16.58 3.17 -1.10
N ALA A 79 15.34 2.99 -1.55
CA ALA A 79 15.05 2.73 -2.96
C ALA A 79 15.48 3.89 -3.86
N GLN A 80 15.94 3.58 -5.06
CA GLN A 80 16.35 4.54 -6.10
C GLN A 80 15.70 4.15 -7.43
N ASN A 81 15.66 5.10 -8.36
CA ASN A 81 15.19 4.86 -9.73
C ASN A 81 13.84 4.12 -9.78
N VAL A 82 12.85 4.70 -9.10
CA VAL A 82 11.54 4.08 -8.88
C VAL A 82 10.59 4.40 -10.04
N VAL A 83 9.89 3.38 -10.53
CA VAL A 83 8.75 3.53 -11.44
C VAL A 83 7.47 3.32 -10.67
N VAL A 84 6.50 4.24 -10.83
CA VAL A 84 5.25 4.24 -10.06
C VAL A 84 4.05 4.16 -11.02
N TYR A 85 3.14 3.23 -10.75
CA TYR A 85 1.98 2.99 -11.63
C TYR A 85 0.77 3.84 -11.27
N THR A 86 0.64 4.25 -10.00
CA THR A 86 -0.59 4.94 -9.54
C THR A 86 -0.28 6.30 -8.94
N SER A 87 -1.22 7.24 -9.10
CA SER A 87 -1.14 8.57 -8.49
C SER A 87 -1.12 8.52 -6.96
N VAL A 88 -1.73 7.51 -6.35
CA VAL A 88 -1.75 7.34 -4.89
C VAL A 88 -0.33 7.11 -4.37
N HIS A 89 0.40 6.15 -4.96
CA HIS A 89 1.78 5.87 -4.55
C HIS A 89 2.71 7.04 -4.84
N ALA A 90 2.53 7.74 -5.97
CA ALA A 90 3.28 8.94 -6.29
C ALA A 90 3.06 10.04 -5.23
N ALA A 91 1.82 10.24 -4.77
CA ALA A 91 1.50 11.21 -3.73
C ALA A 91 2.09 10.84 -2.36
N ILE A 92 2.11 9.54 -2.00
CA ILE A 92 2.73 9.07 -0.76
C ILE A 92 4.25 9.33 -0.79
N ILE A 93 4.91 9.04 -1.91
CA ILE A 93 6.34 9.29 -2.09
C ILE A 93 6.64 10.81 -2.01
N ASP A 94 5.76 11.65 -2.55
CA ASP A 94 5.87 13.10 -2.45
C ASP A 94 5.74 13.57 -1.00
N GLN A 95 4.79 13.05 -0.23
CA GLN A 95 4.66 13.34 1.20
C GLN A 95 5.90 12.94 2.02
N LEU A 96 6.60 11.91 1.60
CA LEU A 96 7.87 11.47 2.20
C LEU A 96 9.07 12.33 1.73
N GLY A 97 8.85 13.29 0.81
CA GLY A 97 9.91 14.16 0.26
C GLY A 97 10.84 13.46 -0.72
N GLU A 98 10.45 12.31 -1.26
CA GLU A 98 11.30 11.44 -2.09
C GLU A 98 10.89 11.40 -3.58
N THR A 99 10.14 12.39 -4.07
CA THR A 99 9.76 12.52 -5.49
C THR A 99 10.98 12.48 -6.42
N GLY A 100 12.14 12.94 -5.96
CA GLY A 100 13.40 12.88 -6.71
C GLY A 100 13.89 11.47 -7.04
N ARG A 101 13.34 10.44 -6.37
CA ARG A 101 13.62 9.02 -6.65
C ARG A 101 12.76 8.44 -7.77
N ILE A 102 11.68 9.13 -8.16
CA ILE A 102 10.80 8.69 -9.23
C ILE A 102 11.41 9.07 -10.57
N ILE A 103 11.69 8.07 -11.40
CA ILE A 103 12.23 8.25 -12.74
C ILE A 103 11.17 8.07 -13.83
N GLY A 104 10.06 7.42 -13.51
CA GLY A 104 8.98 7.18 -14.45
C GLY A 104 7.65 6.90 -13.79
N VAL A 105 6.58 7.23 -14.48
CA VAL A 105 5.20 6.97 -14.06
C VAL A 105 4.39 6.38 -15.20
N CYS A 106 3.48 5.47 -14.89
CA CYS A 106 2.46 5.06 -15.83
C CYS A 106 1.28 6.05 -15.80
N GLU A 107 0.59 6.18 -16.92
CA GLU A 107 -0.64 6.98 -17.05
C GLU A 107 -0.51 8.41 -16.47
N PRO A 108 0.45 9.21 -16.93
CA PRO A 108 0.74 10.55 -16.37
C PRO A 108 -0.46 11.51 -16.40
N ARG A 109 -1.47 11.22 -17.21
CA ARG A 109 -2.74 11.96 -17.26
C ARG A 109 -3.49 11.96 -15.93
N TYR A 110 -3.24 10.96 -15.06
CA TYR A 110 -3.85 10.84 -13.73
C TYR A 110 -2.92 11.28 -12.59
N MET A 111 -1.72 11.76 -12.92
CA MET A 111 -0.74 12.22 -11.93
C MET A 111 -0.94 13.71 -11.63
N ASP A 112 -1.65 14.03 -10.55
CA ASP A 112 -1.97 15.43 -10.19
C ASP A 112 -0.97 16.06 -9.24
N THR A 113 -0.04 15.31 -8.68
CA THR A 113 1.02 15.78 -7.79
C THR A 113 1.90 16.81 -8.52
N PRO A 114 2.02 18.07 -8.02
CA PRO A 114 2.76 19.14 -8.71
C PRO A 114 4.20 18.77 -9.04
N ALA A 115 4.93 18.17 -8.09
CA ALA A 115 6.32 17.76 -8.29
C ALA A 115 6.49 16.68 -9.39
N ILE A 116 5.51 15.78 -9.54
CA ILE A 116 5.48 14.81 -10.64
C ILE A 116 5.27 15.52 -11.99
N ARG A 117 4.30 16.44 -12.05
CA ARG A 117 4.03 17.23 -13.28
C ARG A 117 5.23 18.07 -13.70
N GLU A 118 5.91 18.69 -12.76
CA GLU A 118 7.15 19.42 -13.02
C GLU A 118 8.27 18.50 -13.48
N GLY A 119 8.40 17.30 -12.87
CA GLY A 119 9.35 16.29 -13.28
C GLY A 119 9.14 15.81 -14.71
N LEU A 120 7.88 15.57 -15.10
CA LEU A 120 7.50 15.20 -16.47
C LEU A 120 7.83 16.31 -17.47
N LYS A 121 7.47 17.57 -17.17
CA LYS A 121 7.80 18.74 -18.02
C LYS A 121 9.30 18.93 -18.21
N ALA A 122 10.07 18.69 -17.16
CA ALA A 122 11.53 18.81 -17.18
C ALA A 122 12.26 17.59 -17.77
N GLY A 123 11.54 16.52 -18.13
CA GLY A 123 12.13 15.27 -18.61
C GLY A 123 12.89 14.47 -17.57
N ARG A 124 12.78 14.81 -16.28
CA ARG A 124 13.38 14.05 -15.16
C ARG A 124 12.56 12.79 -14.85
N ILE A 125 11.25 12.88 -15.01
CA ILE A 125 10.30 11.77 -14.91
C ILE A 125 9.80 11.52 -16.32
N VAL A 126 9.74 10.25 -16.74
CA VAL A 126 9.26 9.89 -18.08
C VAL A 126 7.95 9.13 -18.02
N ASP A 127 7.20 9.22 -19.12
CA ASP A 127 5.97 8.46 -19.33
C ASP A 127 6.35 7.01 -19.66
N MET A 128 5.93 6.08 -18.80
CA MET A 128 6.14 4.63 -18.96
C MET A 128 4.96 3.94 -19.67
N GLY A 129 3.99 4.69 -20.19
CA GLY A 129 2.81 4.16 -20.90
C GLY A 129 1.67 3.75 -19.98
N GLU A 130 0.86 2.83 -20.44
CA GLU A 130 -0.29 2.32 -19.69
C GLU A 130 0.15 1.30 -18.64
N ALA A 131 -0.50 1.30 -17.46
CA ALA A 131 -0.19 0.37 -16.36
C ALA A 131 -0.33 -1.11 -16.75
N THR A 132 -1.23 -1.42 -17.69
CA THR A 132 -1.45 -2.77 -18.22
C THR A 132 -0.47 -3.17 -19.32
N ALA A 133 0.24 -2.22 -19.92
CA ALA A 133 1.21 -2.44 -20.99
C ALA A 133 2.35 -1.41 -20.91
N PRO A 134 3.15 -1.45 -19.82
CA PRO A 134 4.20 -0.46 -19.59
C PRO A 134 5.37 -0.64 -20.56
N ASN A 135 6.07 0.45 -20.83
CA ASN A 135 7.24 0.46 -21.69
C ASN A 135 8.47 -0.10 -20.96
N VAL A 136 8.68 -1.41 -21.05
CA VAL A 136 9.80 -2.09 -20.38
C VAL A 136 11.17 -1.68 -20.94
N GLU A 137 11.27 -1.34 -22.23
CA GLU A 137 12.53 -0.86 -22.82
C GLU A 137 12.94 0.47 -22.18
N MET A 138 11.98 1.37 -21.98
CA MET A 138 12.21 2.64 -21.29
C MET A 138 12.60 2.43 -19.83
N MET A 139 12.01 1.44 -19.13
CA MET A 139 12.41 1.09 -17.75
C MET A 139 13.88 0.66 -17.69
N ILE A 140 14.31 -0.17 -18.63
CA ILE A 140 15.71 -0.62 -18.73
C ILE A 140 16.63 0.56 -19.06
N ASP A 141 16.28 1.37 -20.06
CA ASP A 141 17.07 2.54 -20.48
C ASP A 141 17.27 3.55 -19.34
N LYS A 142 16.25 3.75 -18.55
CA LYS A 142 16.30 4.66 -17.38
C LYS A 142 16.90 4.01 -16.13
N GLY A 143 17.27 2.75 -16.19
CA GLY A 143 17.87 2.03 -15.07
C GLY A 143 16.92 1.89 -13.88
N ALA A 144 15.66 1.51 -14.12
CA ALA A 144 14.69 1.25 -13.06
C ALA A 144 15.20 0.17 -12.10
N GLU A 145 15.14 0.44 -10.81
CA GLU A 145 15.57 -0.46 -9.73
C GLU A 145 14.39 -0.99 -8.89
N LEU A 146 13.25 -0.32 -8.95
CA LEU A 146 12.06 -0.68 -8.22
C LEU A 146 10.80 -0.27 -9.00
N VAL A 147 9.79 -1.12 -8.96
CA VAL A 147 8.46 -0.80 -9.50
C VAL A 147 7.43 -0.86 -8.37
N ILE A 148 6.56 0.15 -8.25
CA ILE A 148 5.48 0.15 -7.26
C ILE A 148 4.15 0.13 -8.00
N VAL A 149 3.31 -0.87 -7.67
CA VAL A 149 2.03 -1.15 -8.33
C VAL A 149 0.92 -1.38 -7.32
N SER A 150 -0.32 -1.25 -7.74
CA SER A 150 -1.46 -1.81 -7.02
C SER A 150 -1.76 -3.20 -7.57
N PRO A 151 -1.81 -4.24 -6.73
CA PRO A 151 -2.13 -5.59 -7.19
C PRO A 151 -3.60 -5.71 -7.58
N PHE A 152 -3.91 -6.61 -8.52
CA PHE A 152 -5.27 -7.02 -8.86
C PHE A 152 -5.38 -8.53 -8.78
N GLN A 153 -6.56 -9.02 -8.40
CA GLN A 153 -6.81 -10.46 -8.28
C GLN A 153 -6.52 -11.18 -9.60
N ASN A 154 -5.72 -12.25 -9.53
CA ASN A 154 -5.34 -13.08 -10.67
C ASN A 154 -4.66 -12.34 -11.82
N SER A 155 -4.07 -11.18 -11.58
CA SER A 155 -3.28 -10.45 -12.57
C SER A 155 -1.80 -10.60 -12.31
N GLY A 156 -1.02 -10.67 -13.39
CA GLY A 156 0.43 -10.54 -13.37
C GLY A 156 0.86 -9.19 -13.99
N TYR A 157 2.15 -8.94 -13.95
CA TYR A 157 2.76 -7.70 -14.48
C TYR A 157 3.45 -7.92 -15.81
N GLY A 158 3.19 -9.08 -16.44
CA GLY A 158 3.64 -9.40 -17.79
C GLY A 158 5.16 -9.31 -17.99
N PRO A 159 5.65 -8.56 -19.00
CA PRO A 159 7.08 -8.49 -19.28
C PRO A 159 7.92 -7.88 -18.15
N VAL A 160 7.34 -7.06 -17.27
CA VAL A 160 8.07 -6.42 -16.14
C VAL A 160 8.61 -7.47 -15.17
N GLU A 161 7.90 -8.56 -14.96
CA GLU A 161 8.34 -9.68 -14.10
C GLU A 161 9.65 -10.32 -14.57
N LYS A 162 9.92 -10.23 -15.87
CA LYS A 162 11.13 -10.80 -16.49
C LYS A 162 12.35 -9.92 -16.38
N LEU A 163 12.19 -8.67 -15.93
CA LEU A 163 13.31 -7.73 -15.79
C LEU A 163 14.18 -8.02 -14.56
N GLY A 164 13.70 -8.86 -13.62
CA GLY A 164 14.39 -9.10 -12.36
C GLY A 164 14.39 -7.90 -11.41
N ILE A 165 13.59 -6.87 -11.69
CA ILE A 165 13.42 -5.69 -10.84
C ILE A 165 12.39 -6.03 -9.78
N PRO A 166 12.62 -5.73 -8.48
CA PRO A 166 11.64 -5.89 -7.44
C PRO A 166 10.35 -5.13 -7.76
N ILE A 167 9.20 -5.79 -7.58
CA ILE A 167 7.88 -5.20 -7.72
C ILE A 167 7.24 -5.12 -6.35
N ILE A 168 6.95 -3.91 -5.88
CA ILE A 168 6.21 -3.66 -4.64
C ILE A 168 4.71 -3.64 -4.96
N GLU A 169 3.99 -4.59 -4.41
CA GLU A 169 2.54 -4.71 -4.53
C GLU A 169 1.88 -3.98 -3.36
N GLY A 170 1.57 -2.70 -3.55
CA GLY A 170 0.89 -1.87 -2.56
C GLY A 170 -0.59 -2.19 -2.51
N ALA A 171 -0.99 -3.06 -1.57
CA ALA A 171 -2.39 -3.46 -1.38
C ALA A 171 -3.16 -2.54 -0.42
N ASP A 172 -2.65 -1.32 -0.17
CA ASP A 172 -3.22 -0.33 0.73
C ASP A 172 -4.68 0.03 0.39
N TYR A 173 -5.03 0.03 -0.90
CA TYR A 173 -6.38 0.33 -1.35
C TYR A 173 -7.41 -0.74 -0.95
N MET A 174 -6.96 -1.93 -0.54
CA MET A 174 -7.81 -3.05 -0.08
C MET A 174 -8.10 -2.98 1.43
N GLU A 175 -7.48 -2.05 2.16
CA GLU A 175 -7.79 -1.85 3.57
C GLU A 175 -9.21 -1.33 3.76
N SER A 176 -9.95 -1.96 4.65
CA SER A 176 -11.33 -1.57 4.99
C SER A 176 -11.38 -0.38 5.93
N LEU A 177 -10.38 -0.24 6.81
CA LEU A 177 -10.33 0.83 7.80
C LEU A 177 -9.62 2.06 7.23
N PRO A 178 -10.16 3.29 7.41
CA PRO A 178 -9.51 4.51 6.96
C PRO A 178 -8.10 4.71 7.52
N LEU A 179 -7.91 4.47 8.81
CA LEU A 179 -6.58 4.52 9.43
C LEU A 179 -5.69 3.36 9.01
N GLY A 180 -6.25 2.18 8.70
CA GLY A 180 -5.50 1.06 8.16
C GLY A 180 -4.86 1.43 6.83
N ARG A 181 -5.63 2.01 5.91
CA ARG A 181 -5.11 2.48 4.63
C ARG A 181 -4.03 3.53 4.79
N THR A 182 -4.19 4.47 5.72
CA THR A 182 -3.19 5.51 5.98
C THR A 182 -1.91 4.94 6.60
N GLU A 183 -2.01 3.88 7.40
CA GLU A 183 -0.86 3.29 8.10
C GLU A 183 0.16 2.65 7.15
N TRP A 184 -0.22 2.35 5.91
CA TRP A 184 0.71 1.86 4.88
C TRP A 184 1.85 2.85 4.57
N ILE A 185 1.71 4.14 4.90
CA ILE A 185 2.80 5.11 4.77
C ILE A 185 4.05 4.66 5.52
N ARG A 186 3.91 3.87 6.60
CA ARG A 186 5.05 3.31 7.35
C ARG A 186 5.84 2.32 6.50
N PHE A 187 5.15 1.45 5.74
CA PHE A 187 5.84 0.55 4.81
C PHE A 187 6.58 1.34 3.73
N TYR A 188 5.91 2.33 3.10
CA TYR A 188 6.58 3.17 2.11
C TYR A 188 7.74 3.97 2.72
N GLY A 189 7.61 4.44 3.97
CA GLY A 189 8.72 5.07 4.71
C GLY A 189 9.97 4.21 4.78
N MET A 190 9.82 2.91 5.05
CA MET A 190 10.94 1.96 5.08
C MET A 190 11.61 1.81 3.71
N LEU A 191 10.83 1.84 2.60
CA LEU A 191 11.39 1.76 1.26
C LEU A 191 12.33 2.93 0.93
N PHE A 192 12.12 4.09 1.55
CA PHE A 192 12.86 5.31 1.25
C PHE A 192 13.77 5.79 2.40
N GLY A 193 13.89 5.02 3.51
CA GLY A 193 14.66 5.42 4.69
C GLY A 193 14.05 6.65 5.37
N LYS A 194 12.73 6.74 5.40
CA LYS A 194 11.94 7.84 5.98
C LYS A 194 11.00 7.38 7.08
N GLU A 195 11.36 6.35 7.82
CA GLU A 195 10.52 5.72 8.85
C GLU A 195 10.03 6.73 9.89
N ALA A 196 10.93 7.58 10.38
CA ALA A 196 10.60 8.60 11.38
C ALA A 196 9.60 9.65 10.84
N LEU A 197 9.75 10.07 9.58
CA LEU A 197 8.83 10.99 8.92
C LEU A 197 7.48 10.32 8.68
N ALA A 198 7.48 9.10 8.17
CA ALA A 198 6.27 8.32 7.92
C ALA A 198 5.45 8.11 9.21
N ASP A 199 6.12 7.76 10.30
CA ASP A 199 5.51 7.62 11.62
C ASP A 199 4.92 8.94 12.14
N SER A 200 5.64 10.05 11.95
CA SER A 200 5.15 11.39 12.31
C SER A 200 3.89 11.77 11.52
N ILE A 201 3.90 11.57 10.20
CA ILE A 201 2.74 11.85 9.33
C ILE A 201 1.56 10.97 9.75
N PHE A 202 1.79 9.67 9.96
CA PHE A 202 0.73 8.77 10.39
C PHE A 202 0.12 9.19 11.71
N ARG A 203 0.93 9.46 12.75
CA ARG A 203 0.44 9.88 14.08
C ARG A 203 -0.36 11.18 14.02
N GLN A 204 0.08 12.13 13.21
CA GLN A 204 -0.65 13.40 13.04
C GLN A 204 -2.01 13.15 12.37
N THR A 205 -2.04 12.31 11.32
CA THR A 205 -3.28 11.94 10.63
C THR A 205 -4.21 11.16 11.55
N GLU A 206 -3.68 10.19 12.28
CA GLU A 206 -4.43 9.41 13.28
C GLU A 206 -5.08 10.31 14.31
N LYS A 207 -4.28 11.22 14.91
CA LYS A 207 -4.82 12.16 15.91
C LYS A 207 -5.94 13.00 15.33
N SER A 208 -5.73 13.60 14.16
CA SER A 208 -6.74 14.45 13.52
C SER A 208 -8.01 13.66 13.17
N TYR A 209 -7.85 12.42 12.69
CA TYR A 209 -8.98 11.57 12.37
C TYR A 209 -9.80 11.20 13.61
N LEU A 210 -9.13 10.78 14.69
CA LEU A 210 -9.79 10.42 15.95
C LEU A 210 -10.43 11.63 16.63
N ASP A 211 -9.80 12.80 16.59
CA ASP A 211 -10.39 14.04 17.11
C ASP A 211 -11.69 14.38 16.37
N LEU A 212 -11.71 14.26 15.04
CA LEU A 212 -12.92 14.49 14.23
C LEU A 212 -14.00 13.44 14.52
N LYS A 213 -13.63 12.16 14.61
CA LYS A 213 -14.56 11.08 14.93
C LYS A 213 -15.23 11.28 16.30
N GLN A 214 -14.51 11.81 17.28
CA GLN A 214 -15.04 12.11 18.63
C GLN A 214 -16.09 13.22 18.64
N LEU A 215 -16.16 14.08 17.59
CA LEU A 215 -17.20 15.09 17.48
C LEU A 215 -18.58 14.51 17.18
N VAL A 216 -18.62 13.27 16.70
CA VAL A 216 -19.88 12.57 16.41
C VAL A 216 -20.45 12.00 17.70
N THR A 217 -21.50 12.62 18.23
CA THR A 217 -22.20 12.18 19.43
C THR A 217 -23.49 11.41 19.12
N ALA A 218 -24.01 10.66 20.09
CA ALA A 218 -25.16 9.78 19.89
C ALA A 218 -26.48 10.56 19.62
N ASP A 219 -26.55 11.81 20.07
CA ASP A 219 -27.68 12.71 19.92
C ASP A 219 -27.69 13.52 18.63
N MET A 220 -26.59 13.46 17.85
CA MET A 220 -26.53 14.11 16.55
C MET A 220 -27.44 13.44 15.52
N PRO A 221 -28.13 14.23 14.68
CA PRO A 221 -28.87 13.66 13.55
C PRO A 221 -27.89 12.96 12.59
N ARG A 222 -28.26 11.76 12.17
CA ARG A 222 -27.48 10.98 11.22
C ARG A 222 -28.02 11.20 9.80
N PRO A 223 -27.37 12.02 8.97
CA PRO A 223 -27.82 12.24 7.61
C PRO A 223 -27.70 10.96 6.80
N THR A 224 -28.75 10.66 6.03
CA THR A 224 -28.72 9.54 5.09
C THR A 224 -27.80 9.87 3.92
N VAL A 225 -26.87 8.98 3.63
CA VAL A 225 -25.88 9.16 2.56
C VAL A 225 -25.99 8.04 1.52
N ILE A 226 -25.99 8.46 0.26
CA ILE A 226 -25.80 7.61 -0.90
C ILE A 226 -24.71 8.23 -1.74
N SER A 227 -23.79 7.43 -2.22
CA SER A 227 -22.66 7.87 -3.03
C SER A 227 -22.65 7.13 -4.37
N GLU A 228 -21.63 7.42 -5.14
CA GLU A 228 -21.31 6.84 -6.42
C GLU A 228 -22.23 7.26 -7.57
N LYS A 229 -21.62 7.31 -8.74
CA LYS A 229 -22.31 7.61 -10.00
C LYS A 229 -22.57 6.31 -10.77
N LYS A 230 -23.76 6.19 -11.32
CA LYS A 230 -24.07 5.08 -12.24
C LYS A 230 -23.16 5.13 -13.47
N PHE A 231 -22.52 4.00 -13.78
CA PHE A 231 -21.66 3.84 -14.93
C PHE A 231 -22.25 2.80 -15.89
N GLY A 232 -22.68 3.24 -17.06
CA GLY A 232 -23.40 2.38 -18.01
C GLY A 232 -24.69 1.81 -17.42
N ALA A 233 -24.85 0.49 -17.49
CA ALA A 233 -26.00 -0.22 -16.93
C ALA A 233 -25.87 -0.57 -15.45
N SER A 234 -24.67 -0.44 -14.88
CA SER A 234 -24.36 -0.85 -13.50
C SER A 234 -24.12 0.34 -12.59
N TRP A 235 -24.53 0.18 -11.34
CA TRP A 235 -24.26 1.12 -10.26
C TRP A 235 -23.43 0.41 -9.20
N PHE A 236 -22.15 0.73 -9.10
CA PHE A 236 -21.23 0.08 -8.17
C PHE A 236 -21.30 0.77 -6.81
N MET A 237 -21.91 0.11 -5.83
CA MET A 237 -22.04 0.63 -4.46
C MET A 237 -20.98 0.04 -3.55
N PRO A 238 -20.31 0.87 -2.71
CA PRO A 238 -19.48 0.37 -1.63
C PRO A 238 -20.27 -0.59 -0.74
N ALA A 239 -19.73 -1.77 -0.48
CA ALA A 239 -20.35 -2.70 0.47
C ALA A 239 -20.18 -2.19 1.91
N GLY A 240 -20.93 -2.77 2.86
CA GLY A 240 -21.05 -2.27 4.24
C GLY A 240 -19.75 -2.29 5.03
N ASP A 241 -18.84 -3.23 4.73
CA ASP A 241 -17.51 -3.31 5.38
C ASP A 241 -16.42 -2.59 4.57
N SER A 242 -16.78 -1.83 3.52
CA SER A 242 -15.82 -1.11 2.69
C SER A 242 -15.20 0.08 3.40
N TYR A 243 -14.04 0.52 2.91
CA TYR A 243 -13.38 1.76 3.34
C TYR A 243 -14.32 2.96 3.36
N ILE A 244 -15.13 3.13 2.31
CA ILE A 244 -16.07 4.26 2.19
C ILE A 244 -17.21 4.14 3.21
N ALA A 245 -17.80 2.94 3.39
CA ALA A 245 -18.85 2.73 4.38
C ALA A 245 -18.35 2.98 5.80
N ASN A 246 -17.14 2.54 6.14
CA ASN A 246 -16.50 2.83 7.42
C ASN A 246 -16.25 4.33 7.62
N MET A 247 -15.80 5.06 6.58
CA MET A 247 -15.68 6.53 6.66
C MET A 247 -17.02 7.21 6.93
N TYR A 248 -18.10 6.80 6.27
CA TYR A 248 -19.43 7.37 6.51
C TYR A 248 -19.91 7.11 7.95
N ALA A 249 -19.71 5.87 8.43
CA ALA A 249 -20.06 5.51 9.80
C ALA A 249 -19.27 6.34 10.83
N ASP A 250 -17.98 6.51 10.63
CA ASP A 250 -17.10 7.30 11.49
C ASP A 250 -17.44 8.80 11.46
N ALA A 251 -17.95 9.30 10.33
CA ALA A 251 -18.47 10.66 10.18
C ALA A 251 -19.90 10.83 10.69
N GLY A 252 -20.52 9.80 11.27
CA GLY A 252 -21.88 9.85 11.82
C GLY A 252 -22.99 9.80 10.79
N ALA A 253 -22.72 9.42 9.56
CA ALA A 253 -23.72 9.26 8.52
C ALA A 253 -24.43 7.90 8.57
N ASP A 254 -25.65 7.85 8.01
CA ASP A 254 -26.42 6.63 7.80
C ASP A 254 -26.35 6.24 6.32
N TYR A 255 -25.43 5.31 6.01
CA TYR A 255 -25.21 4.86 4.64
C TYR A 255 -26.31 3.88 4.20
N VAL A 256 -26.99 4.16 3.09
CA VAL A 256 -28.15 3.40 2.59
C VAL A 256 -27.83 1.92 2.36
N PHE A 257 -26.62 1.61 1.91
CA PHE A 257 -26.22 0.24 1.56
C PHE A 257 -25.26 -0.39 2.59
N LYS A 258 -25.30 0.05 3.85
CA LYS A 258 -24.44 -0.47 4.93
C LYS A 258 -24.63 -1.97 5.20
N GLU A 259 -25.75 -2.55 4.80
CA GLU A 259 -26.06 -3.99 4.97
C GLU A 259 -25.57 -4.85 3.77
N LEU A 260 -25.01 -4.23 2.72
CA LEU A 260 -24.42 -5.01 1.63
C LEU A 260 -23.18 -5.75 2.14
N PRO A 261 -23.09 -7.08 1.92
CA PRO A 261 -21.97 -7.85 2.43
C PRO A 261 -20.67 -7.57 1.67
N GLY A 262 -19.55 -7.60 2.40
CA GLY A 262 -18.19 -7.51 1.88
C GLY A 262 -17.54 -6.14 2.05
N ALA A 263 -16.25 -6.06 1.67
CA ALA A 263 -15.40 -4.87 1.80
C ALA A 263 -15.13 -4.13 0.47
N GLY A 264 -15.59 -4.68 -0.65
CA GLY A 264 -15.43 -4.11 -1.99
C GLY A 264 -16.63 -3.31 -2.46
N SER A 265 -16.77 -3.17 -3.79
CA SER A 265 -17.94 -2.57 -4.44
C SER A 265 -18.83 -3.66 -5.04
N THR A 266 -20.13 -3.53 -4.82
CA THR A 266 -21.15 -4.45 -5.35
C THR A 266 -21.90 -3.78 -6.50
N PRO A 267 -21.99 -4.41 -7.69
CA PRO A 267 -22.81 -3.88 -8.78
C PRO A 267 -24.29 -4.06 -8.47
N LEU A 268 -25.04 -2.98 -8.57
CA LEU A 268 -26.51 -2.97 -8.54
C LEU A 268 -27.03 -2.75 -9.96
N ALA A 269 -28.15 -3.40 -10.30
CA ALA A 269 -28.78 -3.30 -11.61
C ALA A 269 -29.58 -2.00 -11.80
#